data_8b9546dc26e7bfc2c6cf5882da108327
#
_entry.id   8b9546dc26e7bfc2c6cf5882da108327
#
_cell.length_a   1.000
_cell.length_b   1.000
_cell.length_c   1.000
_cell.angle_alpha   90.00
_cell.angle_beta   90.00
_cell.angle_gamma   90.00
#
_symmetry.space_group_name_H-M   'P 1'
#
loop_
_entity.id
_entity.type
_entity.pdbx_description
1 polymer ?
#
loop_
_entity_poly.entity_id
_entity_poly.type
_entity_poly.pdbx_seq_one_letter_code
_entity_poly.pdbx_strand_id
1 'polypeptide(L)'
;QQKNYARSKVLHEKQLISDTDYETATYNYEKAKAAYDQSQASMVKVNRNLEYATITSPIDGVVINRAVEEGQTVAAGFETPTLFTIAADLTKMQVIADVDEADIGNVEEGQRVSFTVDAYPNDQFEGVVRQIRLGDSESTSSASSSTSSSTVVTYEVVITADNPDLKLKPRLTANVTIYTLERANILTLPNKALRFIPEPAIMESLGMTVTDPNAEVQPGKRLVWS
;
A
#
# COMPACT_ATOMS: atom_id res chain seq x y z
N GLN A 1 41.13 31.97 -25.87
CA GLN A 1 40.72 33.22 -25.21
C GLN A 1 41.32 33.29 -23.78
N GLN A 2 41.29 32.24 -22.97
CA GLN A 2 41.81 32.25 -21.59
C GLN A 2 43.28 32.67 -21.51
N LYS A 3 44.16 32.14 -22.40
CA LYS A 3 45.59 32.52 -22.45
C LYS A 3 45.80 33.99 -22.85
N ASN A 4 44.96 34.51 -23.74
CA ASN A 4 45.02 35.91 -24.17
C ASN A 4 44.57 36.84 -23.03
N TYR A 5 43.48 36.53 -22.36
CA TYR A 5 43.01 37.25 -21.19
C TYR A 5 44.08 37.28 -20.08
N ALA A 6 44.68 36.12 -19.74
CA ALA A 6 45.75 36.07 -18.72
C ALA A 6 46.94 36.93 -19.09
N ARG A 7 47.34 36.97 -20.37
CA ARG A 7 48.43 37.81 -20.86
C ARG A 7 48.05 39.29 -20.76
N SER A 8 46.86 39.67 -21.25
CA SER A 8 46.40 41.06 -21.19
C SER A 8 46.28 41.54 -19.73
N LYS A 9 45.85 40.68 -18.81
CA LYS A 9 45.78 41.00 -17.38
C LYS A 9 47.18 41.38 -16.82
N VAL A 10 48.20 40.57 -17.08
CA VAL A 10 49.57 40.84 -16.64
C VAL A 10 50.17 42.12 -17.28
N LEU A 11 49.83 42.37 -18.55
CA LEU A 11 50.30 43.60 -19.24
C LEU A 11 49.57 44.82 -18.72
N HIS A 12 48.31 44.76 -18.39
CA HIS A 12 47.54 45.81 -17.79
C HIS A 12 48.04 46.17 -16.38
N GLU A 13 48.32 45.16 -15.54
CA GLU A 13 48.90 45.34 -14.20
C GLU A 13 50.28 46.09 -14.27
N LYS A 14 51.01 45.94 -15.39
CA LYS A 14 52.27 46.62 -15.65
C LYS A 14 52.09 47.94 -16.41
N GLN A 15 50.82 48.38 -16.64
CA GLN A 15 50.52 49.61 -17.41
C GLN A 15 51.07 49.63 -18.82
N LEU A 16 51.18 48.47 -19.49
CA LEU A 16 51.73 48.32 -20.82
C LEU A 16 50.71 48.23 -21.94
N ILE A 17 49.39 48.16 -21.59
CA ILE A 17 48.27 48.20 -22.53
C ILE A 17 47.22 49.17 -22.08
N SER A 18 46.35 49.58 -23.00
CA SER A 18 45.26 50.51 -22.70
C SER A 18 44.11 49.80 -21.96
N ASP A 19 43.30 50.57 -21.21
CA ASP A 19 42.12 50.02 -20.52
C ASP A 19 41.13 49.40 -21.51
N THR A 20 40.95 49.99 -22.68
CA THR A 20 40.09 49.51 -23.76
C THR A 20 40.53 48.18 -24.31
N ASP A 21 41.83 47.94 -24.42
CA ASP A 21 42.36 46.64 -24.88
C ASP A 21 42.16 45.54 -23.83
N TYR A 22 42.33 45.90 -22.56
CA TYR A 22 42.05 44.97 -21.46
C TYR A 22 40.52 44.62 -21.37
N GLU A 23 39.65 45.62 -21.45
CA GLU A 23 38.20 45.42 -21.47
C GLU A 23 37.76 44.53 -22.66
N THR A 24 38.34 44.75 -23.85
CA THR A 24 38.09 43.93 -25.02
C THR A 24 38.54 42.46 -24.81
N ALA A 25 39.70 42.29 -24.20
CA ALA A 25 40.20 40.93 -23.89
C ALA A 25 39.33 40.23 -22.85
N THR A 26 38.85 40.96 -21.84
CA THR A 26 37.91 40.46 -20.81
C THR A 26 36.58 40.08 -21.42
N TYR A 27 35.99 40.95 -22.22
CA TYR A 27 34.71 40.67 -22.92
C TYR A 27 34.82 39.42 -23.79
N ASN A 28 35.90 39.30 -24.59
CA ASN A 28 36.12 38.13 -25.44
C ASN A 28 36.30 36.86 -24.65
N TYR A 29 36.92 36.92 -23.48
CA TYR A 29 37.06 35.78 -22.59
C TYR A 29 35.69 35.38 -21.99
N GLU A 30 34.93 36.31 -21.45
CA GLU A 30 33.60 36.07 -20.87
C GLU A 30 32.63 35.54 -21.89
N LYS A 31 32.63 36.13 -23.11
CA LYS A 31 31.83 35.62 -24.23
C LYS A 31 32.18 34.16 -24.59
N ALA A 32 33.46 33.84 -24.66
CA ALA A 32 33.89 32.49 -24.97
C ALA A 32 33.59 31.52 -23.84
N LYS A 33 33.65 31.98 -22.58
CA LYS A 33 33.25 31.18 -21.41
C LYS A 33 31.77 30.91 -21.41
N ALA A 34 30.93 31.90 -21.64
CA ALA A 34 29.48 31.74 -21.74
C ALA A 34 29.07 30.76 -22.85
N ALA A 35 29.74 30.84 -24.02
CA ALA A 35 29.50 29.91 -25.12
C ALA A 35 29.93 28.48 -24.78
N TYR A 36 30.99 28.29 -24.01
CA TYR A 36 31.41 26.99 -23.51
C TYR A 36 30.39 26.42 -22.51
N ASP A 37 29.98 27.22 -21.54
CA ASP A 37 28.97 26.82 -20.53
C ASP A 37 27.62 26.44 -21.19
N GLN A 38 27.22 27.19 -22.21
CA GLN A 38 26.03 26.89 -23.01
C GLN A 38 26.16 25.54 -23.75
N SER A 39 27.35 25.30 -24.38
CA SER A 39 27.60 24.01 -25.05
C SER A 39 27.60 22.84 -24.07
N GLN A 40 28.17 23.03 -22.87
CA GLN A 40 28.21 22.03 -21.83
C GLN A 40 26.78 21.72 -21.33
N ALA A 41 25.94 22.74 -21.10
CA ALA A 41 24.56 22.56 -20.74
C ALA A 41 23.77 21.81 -21.83
N SER A 42 24.01 22.12 -23.10
CA SER A 42 23.40 21.40 -24.23
C SER A 42 23.83 19.93 -24.29
N MET A 43 25.11 19.64 -24.01
CA MET A 43 25.62 18.26 -23.96
C MET A 43 24.97 17.46 -22.84
N VAL A 44 24.82 18.06 -21.63
CA VAL A 44 24.10 17.43 -20.51
C VAL A 44 22.67 17.10 -20.90
N LYS A 45 21.98 18.02 -21.57
CA LYS A 45 20.61 17.78 -22.06
C LYS A 45 20.53 16.62 -23.05
N VAL A 46 21.46 16.55 -24.00
CA VAL A 46 21.49 15.46 -25.00
C VAL A 46 21.80 14.12 -24.34
N ASN A 47 22.77 14.10 -23.41
CA ASN A 47 23.07 12.88 -22.66
C ASN A 47 21.87 12.40 -21.82
N ARG A 48 21.14 13.31 -21.17
CA ARG A 48 19.89 12.96 -20.49
C ARG A 48 18.87 12.33 -21.41
N ASN A 49 18.69 12.90 -22.61
CA ASN A 49 17.75 12.34 -23.58
C ASN A 49 18.21 10.96 -24.06
N LEU A 50 19.51 10.71 -24.13
CA LEU A 50 20.04 9.38 -24.45
C LEU A 50 19.81 8.38 -23.32
N GLU A 51 19.98 8.80 -22.06
CA GLU A 51 19.65 7.96 -20.88
C GLU A 51 18.17 7.55 -20.90
N TYR A 52 17.26 8.46 -21.25
CA TYR A 52 15.83 8.16 -21.35
C TYR A 52 15.46 7.21 -22.49
N ALA A 53 16.35 7.00 -23.46
CA ALA A 53 16.14 6.00 -24.50
C ALA A 53 16.25 4.56 -23.96
N THR A 54 16.89 4.37 -22.81
CA THR A 54 17.01 3.07 -22.14
C THR A 54 16.27 3.13 -20.81
N ILE A 55 15.11 2.48 -20.75
CA ILE A 55 14.29 2.42 -19.53
C ILE A 55 14.75 1.23 -18.70
N THR A 56 15.28 1.49 -17.52
CA THR A 56 15.71 0.45 -16.57
C THR A 56 14.81 0.42 -15.36
N SER A 57 14.69 -0.75 -14.75
CA SER A 57 13.95 -0.88 -13.48
C SER A 57 14.71 -0.17 -12.36
N PRO A 58 14.03 0.66 -11.52
CA PRO A 58 14.63 1.28 -10.34
C PRO A 58 14.80 0.31 -9.17
N ILE A 59 14.19 -0.88 -9.23
CA ILE A 59 14.20 -1.90 -8.19
C ILE A 59 14.51 -3.26 -8.78
N ASP A 60 15.17 -4.10 -8.00
CA ASP A 60 15.32 -5.52 -8.31
C ASP A 60 14.03 -6.25 -7.94
N GLY A 61 13.63 -7.24 -8.75
CA GLY A 61 12.38 -7.97 -8.49
C GLY A 61 11.93 -8.86 -9.64
N VAL A 62 10.74 -9.38 -9.51
CA VAL A 62 10.09 -10.26 -10.49
C VAL A 62 9.03 -9.49 -11.27
N VAL A 63 9.04 -9.61 -12.59
CA VAL A 63 8.03 -9.01 -13.45
C VAL A 63 6.71 -9.78 -13.28
N ILE A 64 5.68 -9.09 -12.76
CA ILE A 64 4.34 -9.64 -12.58
C ILE A 64 3.52 -9.50 -13.88
N ASN A 65 3.62 -8.34 -14.50
CA ASN A 65 2.85 -8.03 -15.70
C ASN A 65 3.68 -7.21 -16.69
N ARG A 66 3.57 -7.56 -17.96
CA ARG A 66 4.11 -6.83 -19.09
C ARG A 66 2.92 -6.26 -19.89
N ALA A 67 2.77 -4.96 -19.89
CA ALA A 67 1.65 -4.25 -20.54
C ALA A 67 1.96 -3.80 -21.98
N VAL A 68 3.19 -4.01 -22.45
CA VAL A 68 3.65 -3.57 -23.78
C VAL A 68 4.27 -4.72 -24.58
N GLU A 69 4.21 -4.63 -25.91
CA GLU A 69 4.82 -5.60 -26.81
C GLU A 69 5.93 -4.97 -27.66
N GLU A 70 6.78 -5.79 -28.23
CA GLU A 70 7.83 -5.34 -29.15
C GLU A 70 7.21 -4.68 -30.37
N GLY A 71 7.74 -3.52 -30.75
CA GLY A 71 7.21 -2.74 -31.87
C GLY A 71 6.02 -1.86 -31.53
N GLN A 72 5.52 -1.92 -30.31
CA GLN A 72 4.44 -1.03 -29.87
C GLN A 72 4.97 0.39 -29.62
N THR A 73 4.31 1.38 -30.22
CA THR A 73 4.61 2.79 -29.96
C THR A 73 4.05 3.19 -28.61
N VAL A 74 4.91 3.66 -27.72
CA VAL A 74 4.51 4.23 -26.43
C VAL A 74 4.50 5.75 -26.56
N ALA A 75 3.32 6.36 -26.58
CA ALA A 75 3.17 7.80 -26.59
C ALA A 75 3.29 8.34 -25.16
N ALA A 76 4.28 9.19 -24.91
CA ALA A 76 4.33 10.02 -23.72
C ALA A 76 3.35 11.19 -23.90
N GLY A 77 2.06 10.93 -23.64
CA GLY A 77 1.01 11.95 -23.60
C GLY A 77 0.86 12.57 -22.20
N PHE A 78 -0.35 13.01 -21.89
CA PHE A 78 -0.69 13.53 -20.57
C PHE A 78 -0.79 12.43 -19.50
N GLU A 79 -0.92 11.17 -19.90
CA GLU A 79 -0.95 10.01 -19.02
C GLU A 79 0.33 9.20 -19.18
N THR A 80 0.88 8.74 -18.05
CA THR A 80 2.05 7.85 -17.99
C THR A 80 1.59 6.41 -18.21
N PRO A 81 1.87 5.77 -19.37
CA PRO A 81 1.48 4.38 -19.58
C PRO A 81 2.32 3.45 -18.70
N THR A 82 1.67 2.46 -18.12
CA THR A 82 2.36 1.39 -17.37
C THR A 82 3.00 0.42 -18.37
N LEU A 83 4.31 0.26 -18.31
CA LEU A 83 5.05 -0.66 -19.17
C LEU A 83 5.17 -2.04 -18.56
N PHE A 84 5.68 -2.09 -17.33
CA PHE A 84 5.89 -3.30 -16.53
C PHE A 84 5.43 -3.09 -15.10
N THR A 85 4.89 -4.13 -14.49
CA THR A 85 4.63 -4.18 -13.06
C THR A 85 5.63 -5.13 -12.43
N ILE A 86 6.45 -4.65 -11.50
CA ILE A 86 7.54 -5.41 -10.87
C ILE A 86 7.26 -5.47 -9.36
N ALA A 87 7.33 -6.68 -8.79
CA ALA A 87 7.30 -6.87 -7.35
C ALA A 87 8.72 -7.07 -6.84
N ALA A 88 9.10 -6.33 -5.81
CA ALA A 88 10.40 -6.47 -5.16
C ALA A 88 10.50 -7.79 -4.38
N ASP A 89 9.43 -8.18 -3.69
CA ASP A 89 9.40 -9.38 -2.87
C ASP A 89 7.99 -10.01 -2.91
N LEU A 90 7.92 -11.28 -3.28
CA LEU A 90 6.67 -12.05 -3.31
C LEU A 90 6.45 -12.85 -2.01
N THR A 91 7.41 -12.85 -1.08
CA THR A 91 7.27 -13.54 0.21
C THR A 91 6.37 -12.78 1.18
N LYS A 92 6.22 -11.46 0.96
CA LYS A 92 5.35 -10.58 1.74
C LYS A 92 4.21 -10.08 0.87
N MET A 93 3.03 -10.59 1.14
CA MET A 93 1.83 -10.25 0.39
C MET A 93 0.91 -9.36 1.23
N GLN A 94 0.08 -8.61 0.54
CA GLN A 94 -1.00 -7.86 1.15
C GLN A 94 -2.33 -8.33 0.55
N VAL A 95 -3.29 -8.57 1.41
CA VAL A 95 -4.68 -8.84 1.03
C VAL A 95 -5.47 -7.59 1.35
N ILE A 96 -6.20 -7.07 0.38
CA ILE A 96 -7.11 -5.95 0.54
C ILE A 96 -8.50 -6.56 0.64
N ALA A 97 -9.15 -6.36 1.79
CA ALA A 97 -10.49 -6.83 2.03
C ALA A 97 -11.45 -5.63 2.07
N ASP A 98 -12.53 -5.72 1.31
CA ASP A 98 -13.61 -4.73 1.33
C ASP A 98 -14.59 -5.12 2.44
N VAL A 99 -14.70 -4.28 3.46
CA VAL A 99 -15.56 -4.48 4.63
C VAL A 99 -16.69 -3.46 4.59
N ASP A 100 -17.92 -3.93 4.82
CA ASP A 100 -19.10 -3.08 4.88
C ASP A 100 -19.04 -2.10 6.07
N GLU A 101 -19.66 -0.92 5.92
CA GLU A 101 -19.77 0.09 6.99
C GLU A 101 -20.39 -0.48 8.27
N ALA A 102 -21.30 -1.43 8.16
CA ALA A 102 -21.94 -2.04 9.32
C ALA A 102 -20.98 -2.86 10.20
N ASP A 103 -19.91 -3.43 9.60
CA ASP A 103 -18.99 -4.35 10.27
C ASP A 103 -17.65 -3.67 10.64
N ILE A 104 -17.29 -2.56 9.98
CA ILE A 104 -16.01 -1.89 10.18
C ILE A 104 -15.81 -1.39 11.62
N GLY A 105 -16.91 -1.06 12.33
CA GLY A 105 -16.85 -0.57 13.70
C GLY A 105 -16.25 -1.55 14.72
N ASN A 106 -16.17 -2.84 14.38
CA ASN A 106 -15.58 -3.89 15.23
C ASN A 106 -14.18 -4.32 14.77
N VAL A 107 -13.69 -3.77 13.66
CA VAL A 107 -12.37 -4.11 13.11
C VAL A 107 -11.34 -3.13 13.64
N GLU A 108 -10.26 -3.66 14.22
CA GLU A 108 -9.14 -2.90 14.76
C GLU A 108 -7.81 -3.38 14.18
N GLU A 109 -6.83 -2.50 14.16
CA GLU A 109 -5.47 -2.85 13.74
C GLU A 109 -4.86 -3.87 14.71
N GLY A 110 -4.16 -4.87 14.18
CA GLY A 110 -3.54 -5.94 14.95
C GLY A 110 -4.42 -7.17 15.16
N GLN A 111 -5.68 -7.16 14.71
CA GLN A 111 -6.54 -8.34 14.79
C GLN A 111 -6.04 -9.46 13.88
N ARG A 112 -6.18 -10.70 14.34
CA ARG A 112 -5.84 -11.90 13.58
C ARG A 112 -6.89 -12.14 12.51
N VAL A 113 -6.39 -12.53 11.35
CA VAL A 113 -7.21 -12.83 10.17
C VAL A 113 -6.84 -14.20 9.64
N SER A 114 -7.83 -15.00 9.27
CA SER A 114 -7.62 -16.17 8.46
C SER A 114 -8.30 -16.00 7.12
N PHE A 115 -7.67 -16.50 6.08
CA PHE A 115 -8.27 -16.43 4.74
C PHE A 115 -7.93 -17.68 3.93
N THR A 116 -8.80 -17.98 2.99
CA THR A 116 -8.62 -19.02 1.99
C THR A 116 -8.66 -18.39 0.62
N VAL A 117 -7.91 -18.93 -0.32
CA VAL A 117 -7.93 -18.50 -1.72
C VAL A 117 -8.60 -19.56 -2.58
N ASP A 118 -9.33 -19.15 -3.61
CA ASP A 118 -10.07 -20.10 -4.46
C ASP A 118 -9.16 -21.08 -5.18
N ALA A 119 -7.89 -20.71 -5.40
CA ALA A 119 -6.89 -21.59 -5.99
C ALA A 119 -6.46 -22.74 -5.05
N TYR A 120 -6.57 -22.55 -3.73
CA TYR A 120 -6.18 -23.52 -2.70
C TYR A 120 -7.25 -23.56 -1.58
N PRO A 121 -8.42 -24.16 -1.83
CA PRO A 121 -9.55 -24.13 -0.90
C PRO A 121 -9.30 -24.90 0.41
N ASN A 122 -8.33 -25.82 0.42
CA ASN A 122 -7.99 -26.62 1.59
C ASN A 122 -6.86 -26.02 2.43
N ASP A 123 -6.14 -25.02 1.90
CA ASP A 123 -5.05 -24.35 2.60
C ASP A 123 -5.60 -23.09 3.28
N GLN A 124 -5.41 -23.00 4.59
CA GLN A 124 -5.78 -21.81 5.37
C GLN A 124 -4.52 -20.98 5.60
N PHE A 125 -4.61 -19.72 5.24
CA PHE A 125 -3.56 -18.75 5.42
C PHE A 125 -3.89 -17.83 6.59
N GLU A 126 -2.88 -17.39 7.29
CA GLU A 126 -3.02 -16.46 8.40
C GLU A 126 -2.44 -15.10 8.04
N GLY A 127 -3.01 -14.06 8.61
CA GLY A 127 -2.58 -12.69 8.44
C GLY A 127 -2.97 -11.83 9.61
N VAL A 128 -2.53 -10.58 9.58
CA VAL A 128 -2.85 -9.59 10.61
C VAL A 128 -3.32 -8.31 9.93
N VAL A 129 -4.35 -7.69 10.49
CA VAL A 129 -4.82 -6.37 10.07
C VAL A 129 -3.71 -5.36 10.32
N ARG A 130 -3.22 -4.74 9.27
CA ARG A 130 -2.15 -3.74 9.35
C ARG A 130 -2.70 -2.32 9.40
N GLN A 131 -3.71 -2.05 8.60
CA GLN A 131 -4.24 -0.70 8.44
C GLN A 131 -5.67 -0.75 7.91
N ILE A 132 -6.49 0.16 8.38
CA ILE A 132 -7.83 0.43 7.86
C ILE A 132 -7.74 1.74 7.08
N ARG A 133 -8.10 1.72 5.81
CA ARG A 133 -8.15 2.92 4.98
C ARG A 133 -9.52 3.56 5.12
N LEU A 134 -9.54 4.81 5.59
CA LEU A 134 -10.74 5.61 5.80
C LEU A 134 -11.19 6.40 4.54
N GLY A 135 -10.72 6.00 3.37
CA GLY A 135 -11.11 6.61 2.11
C GLY A 135 -12.13 5.74 1.39
N ASP A 136 -13.13 6.37 0.77
CA ASP A 136 -14.04 5.67 -0.11
C ASP A 136 -13.23 4.88 -1.14
N SER A 137 -13.43 3.57 -1.16
CA SER A 137 -13.10 2.80 -2.34
C SER A 137 -14.07 3.26 -3.44
N GLU A 138 -13.80 4.40 -4.06
CA GLU A 138 -14.37 4.66 -5.36
C GLU A 138 -13.84 3.53 -6.25
N SER A 139 -14.59 2.44 -6.32
CA SER A 139 -14.46 1.51 -7.41
C SER A 139 -14.74 2.31 -8.68
N THR A 140 -13.69 2.88 -9.25
CA THR A 140 -13.69 3.42 -10.61
C THR A 140 -13.92 2.26 -11.57
N SER A 141 -15.08 1.66 -11.50
CA SER A 141 -15.65 0.98 -12.63
C SER A 141 -16.13 2.08 -13.57
N SER A 142 -15.26 2.51 -14.47
CA SER A 142 -15.62 3.20 -15.68
C SER A 142 -16.57 2.31 -16.48
N ALA A 143 -17.83 2.35 -16.13
CA ALA A 143 -18.91 1.83 -16.93
C ALA A 143 -19.99 2.90 -16.98
N SER A 144 -19.95 3.67 -18.05
CA SER A 144 -21.09 4.38 -18.58
C SER A 144 -22.32 3.47 -18.62
N SER A 145 -23.26 3.68 -17.72
CA SER A 145 -24.71 3.61 -18.00
C SER A 145 -25.50 3.75 -16.70
N SER A 146 -26.26 4.80 -16.65
CA SER A 146 -27.40 5.09 -15.81
C SER A 146 -28.21 3.86 -15.40
N THR A 147 -28.14 3.46 -14.14
CA THR A 147 -29.27 2.90 -13.39
C THR A 147 -28.90 2.94 -11.90
N SER A 148 -29.78 3.43 -11.06
CA SER A 148 -29.68 3.61 -9.63
C SER A 148 -29.17 2.34 -8.92
N SER A 149 -27.87 2.25 -8.70
CA SER A 149 -27.26 1.29 -7.79
C SER A 149 -27.05 2.00 -6.46
N SER A 150 -27.63 1.46 -5.41
CA SER A 150 -27.32 1.84 -4.03
C SER A 150 -25.80 1.75 -3.86
N THR A 151 -25.16 2.88 -3.63
CA THR A 151 -23.73 2.95 -3.35
C THR A 151 -23.54 2.32 -1.97
N VAL A 152 -23.09 1.07 -1.94
CA VAL A 152 -22.69 0.44 -0.69
C VAL A 152 -21.33 1.03 -0.35
N VAL A 153 -21.24 1.69 0.79
CA VAL A 153 -19.98 2.22 1.31
C VAL A 153 -19.19 1.06 1.89
N THR A 154 -18.00 0.81 1.33
CA THR A 154 -17.08 -0.22 1.80
C THR A 154 -15.76 0.43 2.22
N TYR A 155 -15.12 -0.14 3.23
CA TYR A 155 -13.82 0.30 3.73
C TYR A 155 -12.75 -0.73 3.38
N GLU A 156 -11.62 -0.27 2.86
CA GLU A 156 -10.50 -1.14 2.55
C GLU A 156 -9.69 -1.48 3.80
N VAL A 157 -9.65 -2.74 4.16
CA VAL A 157 -8.80 -3.28 5.24
C VAL A 157 -7.59 -3.96 4.64
N VAL A 158 -6.40 -3.44 4.95
CA VAL A 158 -5.12 -3.98 4.48
C VAL A 158 -4.61 -5.00 5.48
N ILE A 159 -4.49 -6.24 5.03
CA ILE A 159 -4.04 -7.39 5.80
C ILE A 159 -2.66 -7.80 5.29
N THR A 160 -1.70 -7.98 6.18
CA THR A 160 -0.38 -8.51 5.83
C THR A 160 -0.40 -10.02 5.97
N ALA A 161 0.05 -10.72 4.95
CA ALA A 161 0.16 -12.17 4.91
C ALA A 161 1.57 -12.60 4.47
N ASP A 162 2.16 -13.52 5.20
CA ASP A 162 3.44 -14.12 4.83
C ASP A 162 3.22 -15.23 3.80
N ASN A 163 4.08 -15.30 2.80
CA ASN A 163 4.01 -16.25 1.70
C ASN A 163 5.36 -16.95 1.47
N PRO A 164 5.86 -17.73 2.45
CA PRO A 164 7.17 -18.39 2.33
C PRO A 164 7.24 -19.39 1.19
N ASP A 165 6.14 -20.09 0.91
CA ASP A 165 6.05 -21.12 -0.12
C ASP A 165 5.75 -20.57 -1.52
N LEU A 166 5.58 -19.25 -1.68
CA LEU A 166 5.20 -18.59 -2.93
C LEU A 166 3.91 -19.13 -3.57
N LYS A 167 3.03 -19.71 -2.75
CA LYS A 167 1.72 -20.22 -3.20
C LYS A 167 0.75 -19.10 -3.54
N LEU A 168 0.80 -18.01 -2.76
CA LEU A 168 -0.01 -16.84 -3.03
C LEU A 168 0.57 -16.07 -4.20
N LYS A 169 -0.26 -15.84 -5.21
CA LYS A 169 0.10 -15.04 -6.38
C LYS A 169 -0.70 -13.72 -6.36
N PRO A 170 -0.15 -12.66 -6.95
CA PRO A 170 -0.88 -11.41 -7.10
C PRO A 170 -2.20 -11.61 -7.85
N ARG A 171 -3.23 -10.87 -7.45
CA ARG A 171 -4.58 -10.88 -8.06
C ARG A 171 -5.40 -12.15 -7.81
N LEU A 172 -5.07 -12.96 -6.82
CA LEU A 172 -5.97 -14.01 -6.36
C LEU A 172 -7.10 -13.42 -5.53
N THR A 173 -8.30 -13.97 -5.70
CA THR A 173 -9.44 -13.66 -4.84
C THR A 173 -9.33 -14.48 -3.56
N ALA A 174 -9.58 -13.85 -2.42
CA ALA A 174 -9.50 -14.48 -1.12
C ALA A 174 -10.80 -14.28 -0.34
N ASN A 175 -11.23 -15.33 0.36
CA ASN A 175 -12.33 -15.28 1.32
C ASN A 175 -11.73 -15.04 2.71
N VAL A 176 -11.99 -13.87 3.28
CA VAL A 176 -11.33 -13.38 4.50
C VAL A 176 -12.26 -13.48 5.69
N THR A 177 -11.75 -13.99 6.81
CA THR A 177 -12.42 -14.02 8.10
C THR A 177 -11.59 -13.25 9.12
N ILE A 178 -12.10 -12.13 9.62
CA ILE A 178 -11.46 -11.28 10.62
C ILE A 178 -11.99 -11.67 12.00
N TYR A 179 -11.10 -11.96 12.94
CA TYR A 179 -11.47 -12.30 14.32
C TYR A 179 -11.55 -11.01 15.16
N THR A 180 -12.74 -10.47 15.29
CA THR A 180 -12.98 -9.20 16.02
C THR A 180 -12.87 -9.35 17.53
N LEU A 181 -13.16 -10.55 18.06
CA LEU A 181 -13.09 -10.82 19.49
C LEU A 181 -12.52 -12.22 19.75
N GLU A 182 -11.33 -12.28 20.31
CA GLU A 182 -10.69 -13.53 20.73
C GLU A 182 -10.47 -13.47 22.26
N ARG A 183 -11.01 -14.44 22.99
CA ARG A 183 -10.83 -14.55 24.43
C ARG A 183 -10.17 -15.88 24.74
N ALA A 184 -8.94 -15.85 25.25
CA ALA A 184 -8.23 -17.01 25.71
C ALA A 184 -8.51 -17.26 27.20
N ASN A 185 -8.43 -18.52 27.63
CA ASN A 185 -8.56 -18.96 29.03
C ASN A 185 -9.89 -18.60 29.71
N ILE A 186 -11.00 -18.68 28.98
CA ILE A 186 -12.33 -18.51 29.54
C ILE A 186 -12.99 -19.88 29.81
N LEU A 187 -13.77 -19.94 30.89
CA LEU A 187 -14.62 -21.10 31.16
C LEU A 187 -15.77 -21.09 30.12
N THR A 188 -15.82 -22.16 29.34
CA THR A 188 -16.90 -22.33 28.36
C THR A 188 -17.97 -23.27 28.89
N LEU A 189 -19.22 -22.91 28.68
CA LEU A 189 -20.38 -23.74 29.01
C LEU A 189 -21.12 -24.12 27.73
N PRO A 190 -21.52 -25.39 27.59
CA PRO A 190 -22.33 -25.79 26.45
C PRO A 190 -23.69 -25.05 26.46
N ASN A 191 -24.19 -24.68 25.32
CA ASN A 191 -25.42 -23.90 25.20
C ASN A 191 -26.66 -24.62 25.82
N LYS A 192 -26.57 -25.93 25.97
CA LYS A 192 -27.61 -26.76 26.66
C LYS A 192 -27.66 -26.44 28.16
N ALA A 193 -26.54 -26.09 28.80
CA ALA A 193 -26.48 -25.75 30.23
C ALA A 193 -27.27 -24.46 30.57
N LEU A 194 -27.39 -23.54 29.58
CA LEU A 194 -28.17 -22.32 29.73
C LEU A 194 -29.69 -22.55 29.69
N ARG A 195 -30.11 -23.69 29.22
CA ARG A 195 -31.55 -24.08 29.10
C ARG A 195 -31.92 -25.16 30.09
N PHE A 196 -30.97 -25.63 30.88
CA PHE A 196 -31.25 -26.67 31.89
C PHE A 196 -31.95 -26.05 33.09
N ILE A 197 -33.12 -26.49 33.41
CA ILE A 197 -33.90 -26.18 34.61
C ILE A 197 -34.04 -27.49 35.36
N PRO A 198 -33.41 -27.65 36.54
CA PRO A 198 -33.56 -28.88 37.32
C PRO A 198 -34.97 -29.07 37.82
N GLU A 199 -35.44 -30.31 37.88
CA GLU A 199 -36.76 -30.63 38.48
C GLU A 199 -36.78 -30.28 39.99
N PRO A 200 -37.91 -29.71 40.48
CA PRO A 200 -38.01 -29.29 41.87
C PRO A 200 -37.71 -30.40 42.87
N ALA A 201 -38.06 -31.63 42.57
CA ALA A 201 -37.82 -32.82 43.41
C ALA A 201 -36.32 -33.14 43.61
N ILE A 202 -35.49 -32.83 42.59
CA ILE A 202 -34.05 -33.04 42.64
C ILE A 202 -33.37 -31.93 43.49
N MET A 203 -33.89 -30.71 43.39
CA MET A 203 -33.41 -29.57 44.17
C MET A 203 -33.65 -29.74 45.66
N GLU A 204 -34.84 -30.24 46.00
CA GLU A 204 -35.19 -30.52 47.40
C GLU A 204 -34.35 -31.65 48.02
N SER A 205 -34.02 -32.68 47.22
CA SER A 205 -33.13 -33.80 47.64
C SER A 205 -31.68 -33.37 47.87
N LEU A 206 -31.22 -32.31 47.21
CA LEU A 206 -29.86 -31.77 47.30
C LEU A 206 -29.76 -30.65 48.34
N GLY A 207 -30.87 -30.30 49.02
CA GLY A 207 -30.89 -29.23 50.05
C GLY A 207 -30.66 -27.82 49.49
N MET A 208 -30.83 -27.63 48.18
CA MET A 208 -30.68 -26.35 47.52
C MET A 208 -32.00 -25.56 47.65
N THR A 209 -31.95 -24.41 48.26
CA THR A 209 -33.08 -23.47 48.26
C THR A 209 -33.25 -22.89 46.89
N VAL A 210 -34.46 -23.02 46.33
CA VAL A 210 -34.82 -22.42 45.05
C VAL A 210 -34.69 -20.90 45.13
N THR A 211 -33.62 -20.36 44.62
CA THR A 211 -33.59 -18.94 44.31
C THR A 211 -34.49 -18.76 43.11
N ASP A 212 -35.51 -17.89 43.24
CA ASP A 212 -36.55 -17.63 42.26
C ASP A 212 -35.99 -17.63 40.82
N PRO A 213 -36.45 -18.53 39.92
CA PRO A 213 -35.98 -18.56 38.56
C PRO A 213 -36.26 -17.27 37.77
N ASN A 214 -37.07 -16.38 38.33
CA ASN A 214 -37.40 -15.04 37.83
C ASN A 214 -36.67 -13.90 38.58
N ALA A 215 -35.71 -14.20 39.47
CA ALA A 215 -34.92 -13.16 40.10
C ALA A 215 -34.31 -12.27 38.96
N GLU A 216 -34.44 -10.95 39.08
CA GLU A 216 -33.93 -9.97 38.12
C GLU A 216 -32.42 -10.19 37.88
N VAL A 217 -32.13 -10.92 36.83
CA VAL A 217 -30.75 -11.11 36.38
C VAL A 217 -30.36 -9.84 35.64
N GLN A 218 -29.23 -9.25 36.02
CA GLN A 218 -28.69 -8.08 35.34
C GLN A 218 -28.65 -8.32 33.79
N PRO A 219 -28.99 -7.33 32.97
CA PRO A 219 -28.95 -7.47 31.53
C PRO A 219 -27.59 -8.00 31.07
N GLY A 220 -27.59 -9.08 30.29
CA GLY A 220 -26.37 -9.75 29.81
C GLY A 220 -25.81 -10.86 30.70
N LYS A 221 -26.41 -11.16 31.89
CA LYS A 221 -26.05 -12.30 32.73
C LYS A 221 -27.13 -13.37 32.67
N ARG A 222 -26.76 -14.65 32.76
CA ARG A 222 -27.66 -15.78 32.89
C ARG A 222 -27.21 -16.67 34.05
N LEU A 223 -28.16 -17.18 34.79
CA LEU A 223 -27.90 -18.15 35.85
C LEU A 223 -27.60 -19.52 35.23
N VAL A 224 -26.58 -20.17 35.73
CA VAL A 224 -26.19 -21.52 35.32
C VAL A 224 -26.09 -22.38 36.57
N TRP A 225 -26.65 -23.56 36.50
CA TRP A 225 -26.61 -24.57 37.58
C TRP A 225 -25.31 -25.38 37.44
N SER A 226 -24.47 -25.40 38.44
CA SER A 226 -23.24 -26.19 38.55
C SER A 226 -23.38 -27.30 39.57
#